data_4d52f40245d55b1115b9c35f766011f9
#
_entry.id   4d52f40245d55b1115b9c35f766011f9
#
_cell.length_a   1.000
_cell.length_b   1.000
_cell.length_c   1.000
_cell.angle_alpha   90.00
_cell.angle_beta   90.00
_cell.angle_gamma   90.00
#
_symmetry.space_group_name_H-M   'P 1'
#
loop_
_entity.id
_entity.type
_entity.pdbx_description
1 polymer ?
#
loop_
_entity_poly.entity_id
_entity_poly.type
_entity_poly.pdbx_seq_one_letter_code
_entity_poly.pdbx_strand_id
1 'polypeptide(L)'
;MMQQTGVDPTIGLILVRPAQILGAEPFYHELIAGLDGTLGPAGLGLLLQVVSSAQEEDETYSRWVKQGSVVAVLLVDLTRSDRRVPLLRSLGLQAVIVGDPQTAGGYPAVWTDDAGAMRNAVRHLTALGHRRICHVSGPGSYAHSQIRAETLTGMALELGVAVVEIESNYSEEDGDRATRSALDMEDPPTAIIYDDDLMALGGLQAASELGVNVPEMLSVLTWDDSILCHLSKPKLSAMSHDIQAIGELAARAVIELLKRGRTTNHEAAMAVLVTRGSTAPPPSPAAKP
;
A
#
# COMPACT_ATOMS: atom_id res chain seq x y z
N MET A 1 -4.68 -43.39 -9.96
CA MET A 1 -5.45 -43.42 -8.70
C MET A 1 -4.57 -42.75 -7.67
N MET A 2 -4.57 -41.39 -7.66
CA MET A 2 -3.79 -40.61 -6.71
C MET A 2 -4.53 -40.63 -5.36
N GLN A 3 -3.85 -41.04 -4.33
CA GLN A 3 -4.33 -40.94 -2.95
C GLN A 3 -4.57 -39.48 -2.63
N GLN A 4 -5.81 -39.11 -2.35
CA GLN A 4 -6.16 -37.87 -1.70
C GLN A 4 -5.51 -37.86 -0.31
N THR A 5 -4.36 -37.22 -0.17
CA THR A 5 -3.91 -36.70 1.11
C THR A 5 -4.87 -35.55 1.44
N GLY A 6 -5.66 -35.71 2.52
CA GLY A 6 -6.79 -34.86 2.88
C GLY A 6 -6.38 -33.45 3.40
N VAL A 7 -5.55 -32.76 2.65
CA VAL A 7 -5.22 -31.34 2.88
C VAL A 7 -5.64 -30.59 1.63
N ASP A 8 -6.50 -29.59 1.79
CA ASP A 8 -6.94 -28.74 0.68
C ASP A 8 -5.73 -28.07 0.01
N PRO A 9 -5.74 -27.95 -1.34
CA PRO A 9 -4.69 -27.23 -2.06
C PRO A 9 -4.56 -25.82 -1.51
N THR A 10 -3.34 -25.40 -1.23
CA THR A 10 -3.08 -24.18 -0.46
C THR A 10 -2.36 -23.14 -1.32
N ILE A 11 -2.76 -21.88 -1.17
CA ILE A 11 -2.15 -20.70 -1.81
C ILE A 11 -1.22 -20.06 -0.80
N GLY A 12 0.04 -19.82 -1.18
CA GLY A 12 1.04 -19.20 -0.32
C GLY A 12 1.00 -17.67 -0.43
N LEU A 13 1.13 -16.99 0.70
CA LEU A 13 1.41 -15.55 0.79
C LEU A 13 2.56 -15.37 1.79
N ILE A 14 3.66 -14.75 1.34
CA ILE A 14 4.77 -14.40 2.23
C ILE A 14 4.81 -12.89 2.40
N LEU A 15 4.93 -12.45 3.64
CA LEU A 15 5.14 -11.04 3.98
C LEU A 15 6.52 -10.89 4.63
N VAL A 16 7.36 -10.02 4.02
CA VAL A 16 8.66 -9.65 4.58
C VAL A 16 8.45 -8.45 5.49
N ARG A 17 8.18 -8.70 6.76
CA ARG A 17 7.84 -7.66 7.75
C ARG A 17 8.42 -8.01 9.12
N PRO A 18 8.81 -7.00 9.93
CA PRO A 18 8.90 -7.21 11.37
C PRO A 18 7.54 -7.65 11.92
N ALA A 19 7.53 -8.69 12.75
CA ALA A 19 6.28 -9.27 13.27
C ALA A 19 5.38 -8.25 14.01
N GLN A 20 5.99 -7.23 14.59
CA GLN A 20 5.28 -6.15 15.30
C GLN A 20 4.45 -5.27 14.35
N ILE A 21 4.96 -4.99 13.15
CA ILE A 21 4.29 -4.13 12.16
C ILE A 21 3.08 -4.86 11.56
N LEU A 22 3.22 -6.13 11.19
CA LEU A 22 2.12 -6.88 10.58
C LEU A 22 0.84 -6.88 11.43
N GLY A 23 0.99 -6.95 12.75
CA GLY A 23 -0.17 -6.91 13.67
C GLY A 23 -0.91 -5.57 13.67
N ALA A 24 -0.32 -4.51 13.16
CA ALA A 24 -0.86 -3.15 13.15
C ALA A 24 -1.30 -2.66 11.77
N GLU A 25 -0.89 -3.30 10.65
CA GLU A 25 -1.24 -2.90 9.28
C GLU A 25 -2.66 -3.37 8.88
N PRO A 26 -3.66 -2.48 8.82
CA PRO A 26 -5.04 -2.87 8.46
C PRO A 26 -5.15 -3.39 7.03
N PHE A 27 -4.32 -2.89 6.10
CA PHE A 27 -4.29 -3.30 4.69
C PHE A 27 -4.24 -4.83 4.53
N TYR A 28 -3.30 -5.51 5.21
CA TYR A 28 -3.16 -6.96 5.08
C TYR A 28 -4.31 -7.71 5.75
N HIS A 29 -4.91 -7.18 6.80
CA HIS A 29 -6.08 -7.80 7.43
C HIS A 29 -7.27 -7.83 6.45
N GLU A 30 -7.52 -6.73 5.76
CA GLU A 30 -8.60 -6.64 4.77
C GLU A 30 -8.31 -7.45 3.51
N LEU A 31 -7.08 -7.41 3.02
CA LEU A 31 -6.64 -8.22 1.88
C LEU A 31 -6.82 -9.71 2.15
N ILE A 32 -6.37 -10.18 3.33
CA ILE A 32 -6.48 -11.58 3.76
C ILE A 32 -7.95 -11.98 3.91
N ALA A 33 -8.81 -11.10 4.46
CA ALA A 33 -10.23 -11.38 4.57
C ALA A 33 -10.89 -11.59 3.20
N GLY A 34 -10.55 -10.77 2.19
CA GLY A 34 -11.04 -10.93 0.82
C GLY A 34 -10.52 -12.23 0.16
N LEU A 35 -9.25 -12.55 0.38
CA LEU A 35 -8.63 -13.78 -0.10
C LEU A 35 -9.32 -15.01 0.49
N ASP A 36 -9.38 -15.12 1.80
CA ASP A 36 -9.92 -16.28 2.52
C ASP A 36 -11.40 -16.49 2.21
N GLY A 37 -12.20 -15.39 2.22
CA GLY A 37 -13.61 -15.42 1.89
C GLY A 37 -13.92 -15.93 0.48
N THR A 38 -12.96 -15.87 -0.45
CA THR A 38 -13.11 -16.34 -1.84
C THR A 38 -12.44 -17.70 -2.07
N LEU A 39 -11.28 -17.96 -1.47
CA LEU A 39 -10.55 -19.23 -1.61
C LEU A 39 -11.26 -20.37 -0.89
N GLY A 40 -11.74 -20.15 0.35
CA GLY A 40 -12.38 -21.18 1.16
C GLY A 40 -13.56 -21.87 0.48
N PRO A 41 -14.56 -21.14 -0.07
CA PRO A 41 -15.66 -21.73 -0.84
C PRO A 41 -15.22 -22.51 -2.10
N ALA A 42 -14.02 -22.21 -2.61
CA ALA A 42 -13.44 -22.93 -3.76
C ALA A 42 -12.64 -24.18 -3.34
N GLY A 43 -12.57 -24.51 -2.06
CA GLY A 43 -11.79 -25.63 -1.51
C GLY A 43 -10.28 -25.38 -1.54
N LEU A 44 -9.87 -24.13 -1.39
CA LEU A 44 -8.47 -23.71 -1.33
C LEU A 44 -8.17 -23.10 0.04
N GLY A 45 -7.02 -23.46 0.63
CA GLY A 45 -6.52 -22.81 1.85
C GLY A 45 -5.59 -21.63 1.54
N LEU A 46 -5.41 -20.74 2.50
CA LEU A 46 -4.39 -19.68 2.48
C LEU A 46 -3.30 -20.01 3.51
N LEU A 47 -2.04 -20.06 3.07
CA LEU A 47 -0.87 -20.21 3.93
C LEU A 47 -0.11 -18.89 4.00
N LEU A 48 -0.32 -18.14 5.09
CA LEU A 48 0.42 -16.93 5.38
C LEU A 48 1.72 -17.29 6.12
N GLN A 49 2.84 -16.79 5.63
CA GLN A 49 4.11 -16.84 6.36
C GLN A 49 4.74 -15.47 6.42
N VAL A 50 5.14 -15.05 7.63
CA VAL A 50 5.91 -13.84 7.87
C VAL A 50 7.36 -14.21 7.99
N VAL A 51 8.23 -13.47 7.31
CA VAL A 51 9.68 -13.66 7.32
C VAL A 51 10.37 -12.32 7.56
N SER A 52 11.61 -12.38 8.03
CA SER A 52 12.37 -11.18 8.42
C SER A 52 13.29 -10.65 7.33
N SER A 53 13.49 -11.41 6.26
CA SER A 53 14.43 -11.05 5.19
C SER A 53 14.06 -11.64 3.84
N ALA A 54 14.58 -11.00 2.79
CA ALA A 54 14.49 -11.46 1.43
C ALA A 54 15.09 -12.86 1.22
N GLN A 55 16.16 -13.20 1.93
CA GLN A 55 16.77 -14.52 1.84
C GLN A 55 15.84 -15.59 2.44
N GLU A 56 15.24 -15.33 3.59
CA GLU A 56 14.29 -16.23 4.24
C GLU A 56 13.04 -16.45 3.37
N GLU A 57 12.60 -15.41 2.65
CA GLU A 57 11.52 -15.50 1.67
C GLU A 57 11.87 -16.50 0.54
N ASP A 58 13.06 -16.39 -0.07
CA ASP A 58 13.53 -17.28 -1.14
C ASP A 58 13.65 -18.73 -0.68
N GLU A 59 14.19 -18.94 0.52
CA GLU A 59 14.28 -20.26 1.15
C GLU A 59 12.89 -20.85 1.42
N THR A 60 11.92 -20.00 1.77
CA THR A 60 10.55 -20.42 2.02
C THR A 60 9.85 -20.87 0.74
N TYR A 61 9.97 -20.13 -0.38
CA TYR A 61 9.44 -20.59 -1.67
C TYR A 61 10.04 -21.93 -2.08
N SER A 62 11.36 -22.06 -1.96
CA SER A 62 12.07 -23.31 -2.30
C SER A 62 11.62 -24.51 -1.43
N ARG A 63 11.42 -24.26 -0.14
CA ARG A 63 10.91 -25.25 0.82
C ARG A 63 9.47 -25.64 0.48
N TRP A 64 8.59 -24.68 0.19
CA TRP A 64 7.20 -24.97 -0.17
C TRP A 64 7.07 -25.81 -1.42
N VAL A 65 7.85 -25.50 -2.47
CA VAL A 65 7.87 -26.32 -3.69
C VAL A 65 8.37 -27.74 -3.41
N LYS A 66 9.48 -27.89 -2.66
CA LYS A 66 10.04 -29.20 -2.31
C LYS A 66 9.07 -30.07 -1.50
N GLN A 67 8.28 -29.45 -0.64
CA GLN A 67 7.31 -30.14 0.23
C GLN A 67 5.93 -30.28 -0.42
N GLY A 68 5.66 -29.62 -1.52
CA GLY A 68 4.33 -29.56 -2.12
C GLY A 68 3.31 -28.83 -1.23
N SER A 69 3.76 -27.87 -0.41
CA SER A 69 2.93 -27.19 0.57
C SER A 69 1.95 -26.22 -0.06
N VAL A 70 2.26 -25.67 -1.25
CA VAL A 70 1.43 -24.72 -1.97
C VAL A 70 1.32 -25.10 -3.45
N VAL A 71 0.21 -24.75 -4.08
CA VAL A 71 -0.03 -24.98 -5.52
C VAL A 71 0.18 -23.71 -6.36
N ALA A 72 0.08 -22.55 -5.74
CA ALA A 72 0.39 -21.25 -6.31
C ALA A 72 0.70 -20.25 -5.17
N VAL A 73 1.21 -19.07 -5.52
CA VAL A 73 1.48 -18.00 -4.55
C VAL A 73 0.88 -16.68 -5.00
N LEU A 74 0.66 -15.81 -4.03
CA LEU A 74 0.40 -14.39 -4.24
C LEU A 74 1.65 -13.61 -3.91
N LEU A 75 2.03 -12.66 -4.77
CA LEU A 75 3.10 -11.70 -4.49
C LEU A 75 2.50 -10.32 -4.27
N VAL A 76 2.93 -9.68 -3.22
CA VAL A 76 2.63 -8.28 -2.87
C VAL A 76 3.94 -7.48 -2.80
N ASP A 77 3.87 -6.17 -2.68
CA ASP A 77 5.05 -5.31 -2.46
C ASP A 77 6.18 -5.53 -3.49
N LEU A 78 5.81 -5.52 -4.77
CA LEU A 78 6.80 -5.76 -5.82
C LEU A 78 7.71 -4.55 -6.00
N THR A 79 8.96 -4.86 -6.34
CA THR A 79 9.91 -3.88 -6.88
C THR A 79 9.84 -3.88 -8.41
N ARG A 80 10.33 -2.81 -9.07
CA ARG A 80 10.32 -2.74 -10.56
C ARG A 80 11.11 -3.86 -11.25
N SER A 81 12.10 -4.40 -10.59
CA SER A 81 12.91 -5.54 -11.07
C SER A 81 12.91 -6.63 -10.01
N ASP A 82 11.72 -7.16 -9.73
CA ASP A 82 11.51 -8.05 -8.60
C ASP A 82 12.24 -9.38 -8.77
N ARG A 83 13.16 -9.68 -7.84
CA ARG A 83 13.96 -10.91 -7.82
C ARG A 83 13.13 -12.19 -7.68
N ARG A 84 11.92 -12.08 -7.11
CA ARG A 84 11.02 -13.22 -6.91
C ARG A 84 10.45 -13.73 -8.23
N VAL A 85 10.26 -12.86 -9.21
CA VAL A 85 9.72 -13.23 -10.53
C VAL A 85 10.58 -14.32 -11.22
N PRO A 86 11.90 -14.13 -11.46
CA PRO A 86 12.74 -15.20 -12.02
C PRO A 86 12.87 -16.41 -11.10
N LEU A 87 12.88 -16.23 -9.77
CA LEU A 87 12.94 -17.32 -8.82
C LEU A 87 11.72 -18.24 -8.95
N LEU A 88 10.51 -17.71 -8.90
CA LEU A 88 9.28 -18.49 -9.00
C LEU A 88 9.18 -19.24 -10.34
N ARG A 89 9.65 -18.62 -11.44
CA ARG A 89 9.76 -19.29 -12.74
C ARG A 89 10.71 -20.48 -12.70
N SER A 90 11.88 -20.33 -12.09
CA SER A 90 12.86 -21.41 -11.96
C SER A 90 12.35 -22.56 -11.11
N LEU A 91 11.49 -22.26 -10.13
CA LEU A 91 10.83 -23.25 -9.28
C LEU A 91 9.58 -23.87 -9.93
N GLY A 92 9.13 -23.38 -11.09
CA GLY A 92 7.90 -23.81 -11.74
C GLY A 92 6.63 -23.46 -10.95
N LEU A 93 6.70 -22.46 -10.07
CA LEU A 93 5.62 -22.08 -9.19
C LEU A 93 4.73 -21.04 -9.87
N GLN A 94 3.42 -21.30 -9.93
CA GLN A 94 2.44 -20.36 -10.43
C GLN A 94 2.24 -19.21 -9.45
N ALA A 95 2.01 -18.00 -9.97
CA ALA A 95 1.79 -16.83 -9.14
C ALA A 95 0.73 -15.88 -9.73
N VAL A 96 0.06 -15.14 -8.87
CA VAL A 96 -0.69 -13.92 -9.18
C VAL A 96 -0.08 -12.77 -8.40
N ILE A 97 0.07 -11.64 -9.06
CA ILE A 97 0.68 -10.43 -8.51
C ILE A 97 -0.42 -9.50 -8.02
N VAL A 98 -0.28 -8.93 -6.82
CA VAL A 98 -1.07 -7.78 -6.39
C VAL A 98 -0.17 -6.55 -6.51
N GLY A 99 -0.34 -5.81 -7.60
CA GLY A 99 0.49 -4.65 -7.96
C GLY A 99 0.55 -4.41 -9.46
N ASP A 100 1.35 -3.42 -9.86
CA ASP A 100 1.47 -2.97 -11.25
C ASP A 100 1.85 -4.12 -12.20
N PRO A 101 1.04 -4.38 -13.27
CA PRO A 101 1.33 -5.42 -14.25
C PRO A 101 2.68 -5.25 -14.98
N GLN A 102 3.24 -4.03 -15.03
CA GLN A 102 4.56 -3.80 -15.61
C GLN A 102 5.70 -4.46 -14.79
N THR A 103 5.48 -4.65 -13.50
CA THR A 103 6.43 -5.30 -12.59
C THR A 103 6.23 -6.81 -12.49
N ALA A 104 5.10 -7.31 -12.98
CA ALA A 104 4.68 -8.71 -12.83
C ALA A 104 5.51 -9.71 -13.65
N GLY A 105 6.37 -9.21 -14.55
CA GLY A 105 7.25 -10.06 -15.37
C GLY A 105 6.51 -11.11 -16.20
N GLY A 106 5.24 -10.88 -16.55
CA GLY A 106 4.39 -11.79 -17.33
C GLY A 106 3.54 -12.76 -16.49
N TYR A 107 3.60 -12.71 -15.17
CA TYR A 107 2.55 -13.27 -14.32
C TYR A 107 1.29 -12.40 -14.40
N PRO A 108 0.08 -12.96 -14.23
CA PRO A 108 -1.14 -12.17 -14.14
C PRO A 108 -1.11 -11.28 -12.90
N ALA A 109 -1.65 -10.06 -13.05
CA ALA A 109 -1.66 -9.07 -11.99
C ALA A 109 -3.08 -8.58 -11.67
N VAL A 110 -3.33 -8.29 -10.40
CA VAL A 110 -4.45 -7.50 -9.90
C VAL A 110 -3.89 -6.18 -9.40
N TRP A 111 -4.37 -5.05 -9.94
CA TRP A 111 -3.76 -3.75 -9.72
C TRP A 111 -4.80 -2.63 -9.63
N THR A 112 -4.39 -1.50 -9.09
CA THR A 112 -5.17 -0.26 -9.04
C THR A 112 -4.40 0.87 -9.72
N ASP A 113 -5.09 1.91 -10.21
CA ASP A 113 -4.42 3.09 -10.77
C ASP A 113 -3.90 4.03 -9.65
N ASP A 114 -2.75 3.67 -9.06
CA ASP A 114 -2.07 4.49 -8.07
C ASP A 114 -1.71 5.88 -8.61
N ALA A 115 -1.31 5.97 -9.87
CA ALA A 115 -1.00 7.25 -10.50
C ALA A 115 -2.25 8.13 -10.62
N GLY A 116 -3.39 7.56 -11.03
CA GLY A 116 -4.68 8.28 -11.09
C GLY A 116 -5.13 8.76 -9.74
N ALA A 117 -5.00 7.91 -8.72
CA ALA A 117 -5.34 8.23 -7.34
C ALA A 117 -4.46 9.37 -6.80
N MET A 118 -3.12 9.31 -7.01
CA MET A 118 -2.21 10.38 -6.60
C MET A 118 -2.53 11.71 -7.31
N ARG A 119 -2.85 11.68 -8.61
CA ARG A 119 -3.32 12.88 -9.33
C ARG A 119 -4.54 13.50 -8.66
N ASN A 120 -5.48 12.69 -8.20
CA ASN A 120 -6.68 13.17 -7.51
C ASN A 120 -6.36 13.77 -6.14
N ALA A 121 -5.46 13.14 -5.36
CA ALA A 121 -4.97 13.66 -4.09
C ALA A 121 -4.32 15.05 -4.25
N VAL A 122 -3.40 15.19 -5.21
CA VAL A 122 -2.71 16.46 -5.49
C VAL A 122 -3.68 17.54 -5.96
N ARG A 123 -4.61 17.21 -6.86
CA ARG A 123 -5.63 18.18 -7.32
C ARG A 123 -6.50 18.67 -6.16
N HIS A 124 -6.87 17.78 -5.24
CA HIS A 124 -7.63 18.17 -4.06
C HIS A 124 -6.85 19.20 -3.21
N LEU A 125 -5.62 18.89 -2.83
CA LEU A 125 -4.82 19.79 -2.00
C LEU A 125 -4.51 21.11 -2.71
N THR A 126 -4.22 21.07 -4.00
CA THR A 126 -3.97 22.31 -4.78
C THR A 126 -5.21 23.15 -5.00
N ALA A 127 -6.39 22.54 -5.10
CA ALA A 127 -7.68 23.24 -5.16
C ALA A 127 -8.02 23.93 -3.83
N LEU A 128 -7.58 23.35 -2.69
CA LEU A 128 -7.66 24.02 -1.38
C LEU A 128 -6.67 25.20 -1.24
N GLY A 129 -5.68 25.29 -2.12
CA GLY A 129 -4.69 26.38 -2.11
C GLY A 129 -3.29 25.97 -1.62
N HIS A 130 -3.06 24.71 -1.28
CA HIS A 130 -1.73 24.25 -0.89
C HIS A 130 -0.72 24.38 -2.03
N ARG A 131 0.47 24.88 -1.69
CA ARG A 131 1.58 25.09 -2.65
C ARG A 131 2.89 24.46 -2.17
N ARG A 132 2.91 23.91 -0.96
CA ARG A 132 3.99 23.10 -0.39
C ARG A 132 3.37 21.85 0.20
N ILE A 133 3.73 20.71 -0.36
CA ILE A 133 3.18 19.38 -0.01
C ILE A 133 4.35 18.48 0.35
N CYS A 134 4.26 17.78 1.47
CA CYS A 134 5.15 16.69 1.79
C CYS A 134 4.47 15.37 1.44
N HIS A 135 5.23 14.42 0.90
CA HIS A 135 4.82 13.04 0.72
C HIS A 135 5.65 12.15 1.66
N VAL A 136 5.00 11.53 2.61
CA VAL A 136 5.60 10.51 3.47
C VAL A 136 5.29 9.17 2.83
N SER A 137 6.24 8.70 2.01
CA SER A 137 6.09 7.48 1.22
C SER A 137 6.39 6.24 2.03
N GLY A 138 5.90 5.09 1.57
CA GLY A 138 6.44 3.79 1.96
C GLY A 138 7.86 3.57 1.42
N PRO A 139 8.42 2.34 1.59
CA PRO A 139 9.76 2.04 1.10
C PRO A 139 9.91 2.38 -0.39
N GLY A 140 10.92 3.20 -0.71
CA GLY A 140 11.18 3.68 -2.07
C GLY A 140 11.59 2.59 -3.06
N SER A 141 11.84 1.37 -2.61
CA SER A 141 12.04 0.20 -3.46
C SER A 141 10.76 -0.37 -4.04
N TYR A 142 9.60 -0.11 -3.43
CA TYR A 142 8.33 -0.65 -3.89
C TYR A 142 7.78 0.12 -5.10
N ALA A 143 7.24 -0.62 -6.07
CA ALA A 143 6.77 -0.04 -7.32
C ALA A 143 5.62 0.95 -7.12
N HIS A 144 4.67 0.65 -6.23
CA HIS A 144 3.56 1.54 -5.93
C HIS A 144 4.02 2.86 -5.28
N SER A 145 4.99 2.81 -4.34
CA SER A 145 5.59 4.01 -3.75
C SER A 145 6.28 4.87 -4.83
N GLN A 146 7.03 4.24 -5.73
CA GLN A 146 7.67 4.95 -6.85
C GLN A 146 6.66 5.58 -7.81
N ILE A 147 5.58 4.86 -8.15
CA ILE A 147 4.52 5.37 -9.03
C ILE A 147 3.87 6.61 -8.41
N ARG A 148 3.56 6.57 -7.12
CA ARG A 148 2.98 7.70 -6.40
C ARG A 148 3.93 8.89 -6.35
N ALA A 149 5.19 8.68 -5.98
CA ALA A 149 6.23 9.72 -5.91
C ALA A 149 6.51 10.37 -7.27
N GLU A 150 6.67 9.58 -8.33
CA GLU A 150 6.87 10.08 -9.70
C GLU A 150 5.66 10.89 -10.19
N THR A 151 4.45 10.43 -9.89
CA THR A 151 3.21 11.13 -10.26
C THR A 151 3.10 12.46 -9.53
N LEU A 152 3.37 12.48 -8.22
CA LEU A 152 3.37 13.70 -7.43
C LEU A 152 4.40 14.71 -7.96
N THR A 153 5.62 14.27 -8.23
CA THR A 153 6.70 15.11 -8.77
C THR A 153 6.32 15.70 -10.13
N GLY A 154 5.76 14.89 -11.03
CA GLY A 154 5.28 15.35 -12.34
C GLY A 154 4.20 16.42 -12.23
N MET A 155 3.21 16.19 -11.37
CA MET A 155 2.14 17.16 -11.13
C MET A 155 2.63 18.44 -10.43
N ALA A 156 3.60 18.32 -9.54
CA ALA A 156 4.20 19.46 -8.85
C ALA A 156 4.84 20.43 -9.84
N LEU A 157 5.56 19.91 -10.84
CA LEU A 157 6.14 20.71 -11.92
C LEU A 157 5.08 21.42 -12.75
N GLU A 158 3.99 20.73 -13.09
CA GLU A 158 2.90 21.30 -13.89
C GLU A 158 2.12 22.38 -13.15
N LEU A 159 1.91 22.22 -11.85
CA LEU A 159 1.05 23.08 -11.03
C LEU A 159 1.83 24.17 -10.25
N GLY A 160 3.16 24.18 -10.34
CA GLY A 160 4.01 25.11 -9.59
C GLY A 160 3.92 24.89 -8.07
N VAL A 161 3.91 23.63 -7.64
CA VAL A 161 3.86 23.22 -6.23
C VAL A 161 5.25 22.72 -5.80
N ALA A 162 5.73 23.15 -4.64
CA ALA A 162 6.94 22.60 -4.02
C ALA A 162 6.59 21.27 -3.34
N VAL A 163 7.41 20.27 -3.58
CA VAL A 163 7.26 18.93 -3.00
C VAL A 163 8.50 18.52 -2.23
N VAL A 164 8.27 17.94 -1.07
CA VAL A 164 9.29 17.23 -0.28
C VAL A 164 8.85 15.79 -0.16
N GLU A 165 9.79 14.86 -0.32
CA GLU A 165 9.55 13.44 -0.13
C GLU A 165 10.38 12.91 1.04
N ILE A 166 9.74 12.17 1.94
CA ILE A 166 10.37 11.53 3.09
C ILE A 166 9.98 10.05 3.06
N GLU A 167 10.97 9.18 2.87
CA GLU A 167 10.76 7.74 2.87
C GLU A 167 10.57 7.20 4.29
N SER A 168 9.70 6.22 4.45
CA SER A 168 9.35 5.56 5.69
C SER A 168 9.17 4.05 5.50
N ASN A 169 8.72 3.34 6.53
CA ASN A 169 8.55 1.89 6.55
C ASN A 169 7.14 1.42 6.94
N TYR A 170 6.12 2.28 6.81
CA TYR A 170 4.73 2.04 7.21
C TYR A 170 4.50 1.94 8.72
N SER A 171 5.44 2.39 9.57
CA SER A 171 5.22 2.43 11.01
C SER A 171 4.70 3.77 11.50
N GLU A 172 3.95 3.76 12.60
CA GLU A 172 3.51 4.96 13.30
C GLU A 172 4.69 5.82 13.74
N GLU A 173 5.77 5.18 14.25
CA GLU A 173 7.00 5.84 14.67
C GLU A 173 7.69 6.60 13.52
N ASP A 174 7.74 6.00 12.32
CA ASP A 174 8.30 6.66 11.16
C ASP A 174 7.40 7.79 10.64
N GLY A 175 6.09 7.67 10.77
CA GLY A 175 5.15 8.75 10.49
C GLY A 175 5.34 9.95 11.41
N ASP A 176 5.53 9.73 12.71
CA ASP A 176 5.89 10.79 13.69
C ASP A 176 7.21 11.45 13.31
N ARG A 177 8.27 10.67 13.11
CA ARG A 177 9.60 11.17 12.76
C ARG A 177 9.59 11.99 11.47
N ALA A 178 8.93 11.50 10.42
CA ALA A 178 8.82 12.17 9.13
C ALA A 178 8.10 13.52 9.26
N THR A 179 7.03 13.55 10.05
CA THR A 179 6.26 14.78 10.32
C THR A 179 7.10 15.82 11.04
N ARG A 180 7.83 15.44 12.08
CA ARG A 180 8.76 16.36 12.79
C ARG A 180 9.81 16.90 11.84
N SER A 181 10.41 16.06 11.02
CA SER A 181 11.39 16.47 10.02
C SER A 181 10.80 17.43 9.00
N ALA A 182 9.58 17.20 8.52
CA ALA A 182 8.91 18.08 7.57
C ALA A 182 8.57 19.44 8.18
N LEU A 183 8.13 19.47 9.44
CA LEU A 183 7.74 20.70 10.14
C LEU A 183 8.91 21.53 10.63
N ASP A 184 10.11 20.95 10.78
CA ASP A 184 11.36 21.64 11.18
C ASP A 184 12.09 22.31 10.00
N MET A 185 11.57 22.21 8.77
CA MET A 185 12.15 22.86 7.60
C MET A 185 11.99 24.39 7.66
N GLU A 186 12.89 25.13 7.02
CA GLU A 186 12.81 26.59 6.89
C GLU A 186 11.48 27.05 6.27
N ASP A 187 11.02 26.32 5.23
CA ASP A 187 9.73 26.48 4.58
C ASP A 187 8.90 25.21 4.74
N PRO A 188 8.21 24.99 5.87
CA PRO A 188 7.50 23.74 6.13
C PRO A 188 6.32 23.54 5.17
N PRO A 189 5.94 22.29 4.87
CA PRO A 189 4.76 21.98 4.07
C PRO A 189 3.49 22.40 4.83
N THR A 190 2.46 22.75 4.08
CA THR A 190 1.12 23.04 4.63
C THR A 190 0.17 21.87 4.47
N ALA A 191 0.60 20.82 3.77
CA ALA A 191 -0.12 19.56 3.65
C ALA A 191 0.87 18.39 3.61
N ILE A 192 0.48 17.28 4.20
CA ILE A 192 1.23 16.01 4.11
C ILE A 192 0.30 14.93 3.55
N ILE A 193 0.81 14.16 2.58
CA ILE A 193 0.19 12.94 2.07
C ILE A 193 1.00 11.77 2.65
N TYR A 194 0.33 10.84 3.33
CA TYR A 194 0.93 9.60 3.83
C TYR A 194 0.49 8.42 2.96
N ASP A 195 1.41 7.52 2.65
CA ASP A 195 1.11 6.31 1.88
C ASP A 195 0.33 5.24 2.67
N ASP A 196 0.05 5.50 3.95
CA ASP A 196 -0.62 4.56 4.85
C ASP A 196 -1.20 5.31 6.05
N ASP A 197 -2.32 4.84 6.59
CA ASP A 197 -3.05 5.51 7.67
C ASP A 197 -2.40 5.34 9.06
N LEU A 198 -1.62 4.29 9.26
CA LEU A 198 -0.86 4.11 10.50
C LEU A 198 0.23 5.19 10.63
N MET A 199 0.95 5.49 9.53
CA MET A 199 1.89 6.61 9.49
C MET A 199 1.20 7.95 9.73
N ALA A 200 0.00 8.15 9.15
CA ALA A 200 -0.77 9.37 9.36
C ALA A 200 -1.18 9.57 10.82
N LEU A 201 -1.43 8.50 11.59
CA LEU A 201 -1.67 8.59 13.04
C LEU A 201 -0.44 9.09 13.78
N GLY A 202 0.75 8.53 13.48
CA GLY A 202 2.01 9.05 14.03
C GLY A 202 2.22 10.53 13.69
N GLY A 203 1.87 10.91 12.45
CA GLY A 203 1.89 12.31 12.01
C GLY A 203 0.95 13.23 12.77
N LEU A 204 -0.28 12.78 13.06
CA LEU A 204 -1.22 13.53 13.89
C LEU A 204 -0.70 13.71 15.33
N GLN A 205 -0.09 12.66 15.89
CA GLN A 205 0.53 12.75 17.21
C GLN A 205 1.66 13.77 17.22
N ALA A 206 2.61 13.68 16.29
CA ALA A 206 3.71 14.63 16.17
C ALA A 206 3.23 16.08 16.03
N ALA A 207 2.24 16.32 15.14
CA ALA A 207 1.64 17.66 14.97
C ALA A 207 1.04 18.18 16.28
N SER A 208 0.29 17.33 17.01
CA SER A 208 -0.30 17.68 18.30
C SER A 208 0.74 18.06 19.34
N GLU A 209 1.82 17.26 19.46
CA GLU A 209 2.91 17.52 20.40
C GLU A 209 3.71 18.79 20.07
N LEU A 210 3.79 19.15 18.78
CA LEU A 210 4.41 20.39 18.31
C LEU A 210 3.47 21.60 18.35
N GLY A 211 2.22 21.43 18.77
CA GLY A 211 1.21 22.49 18.80
C GLY A 211 0.73 22.93 17.40
N VAL A 212 0.89 22.09 16.40
CA VAL A 212 0.44 22.33 15.02
C VAL A 212 -0.97 21.77 14.86
N ASN A 213 -1.94 22.67 14.70
CA ASN A 213 -3.34 22.27 14.56
C ASN A 213 -3.62 21.65 13.17
N VAL A 214 -4.27 20.49 13.16
CA VAL A 214 -4.81 19.83 11.98
C VAL A 214 -6.35 19.99 12.01
N PRO A 215 -6.99 20.59 10.99
CA PRO A 215 -6.42 20.93 9.67
C PRO A 215 -5.94 22.40 9.53
N GLU A 216 -6.11 23.28 10.52
CA GLU A 216 -5.99 24.74 10.40
C GLU A 216 -4.58 25.21 10.01
N MET A 217 -3.54 24.51 10.47
CA MET A 217 -2.14 24.82 10.17
C MET A 217 -1.52 23.81 9.22
N LEU A 218 -1.98 22.55 9.27
CA LEU A 218 -1.46 21.43 8.48
C LEU A 218 -2.61 20.56 8.00
N SER A 219 -2.77 20.41 6.70
CA SER A 219 -3.65 19.37 6.14
C SER A 219 -2.98 18.01 6.13
N VAL A 220 -3.73 16.98 6.50
CA VAL A 220 -3.28 15.57 6.47
C VAL A 220 -4.22 14.78 5.58
N LEU A 221 -3.65 14.11 4.57
CA LEU A 221 -4.32 13.18 3.68
C LEU A 221 -3.56 11.86 3.72
N THR A 222 -4.26 10.75 3.79
CA THR A 222 -3.63 9.44 3.83
C THR A 222 -4.08 8.53 2.70
N TRP A 223 -3.30 7.48 2.45
CA TRP A 223 -3.75 6.32 1.69
C TRP A 223 -4.46 5.35 2.62
N ASP A 224 -5.21 4.43 2.02
CA ASP A 224 -6.12 3.51 2.69
C ASP A 224 -7.22 4.26 3.47
N ASP A 225 -8.20 3.60 3.94
CA ASP A 225 -9.32 4.20 4.66
C ASP A 225 -9.80 3.22 5.73
N SER A 226 -8.87 2.74 6.54
CA SER A 226 -9.19 1.78 7.59
C SER A 226 -10.00 2.41 8.72
N ILE A 227 -10.37 1.60 9.69
CA ILE A 227 -11.04 2.07 10.91
C ILE A 227 -10.23 3.18 11.63
N LEU A 228 -8.92 3.23 11.44
CA LEU A 228 -8.05 4.23 12.05
C LEU A 228 -8.42 5.65 11.58
N CYS A 229 -8.73 5.82 10.28
CA CYS A 229 -9.18 7.10 9.73
C CYS A 229 -10.48 7.61 10.35
N HIS A 230 -11.35 6.70 10.76
CA HIS A 230 -12.65 7.02 11.38
C HIS A 230 -12.56 7.33 12.87
N LEU A 231 -11.57 6.75 13.56
CA LEU A 231 -11.36 6.91 15.00
C LEU A 231 -10.43 8.07 15.35
N SER A 232 -9.57 8.51 14.42
CA SER A 232 -8.64 9.62 14.61
C SER A 232 -9.34 10.94 14.92
N LYS A 233 -8.59 11.88 15.51
CA LYS A 233 -9.04 13.26 15.82
C LYS A 233 -7.98 14.24 15.34
N PRO A 234 -8.28 15.01 14.27
CA PRO A 234 -9.50 14.97 13.43
C PRO A 234 -9.62 13.65 12.67
N LYS A 235 -10.83 13.30 12.20
CA LYS A 235 -11.02 12.16 11.29
C LYS A 235 -10.24 12.40 10.01
N LEU A 236 -9.46 11.41 9.58
CA LEU A 236 -8.58 11.53 8.42
C LEU A 236 -9.34 11.53 7.09
N SER A 237 -9.02 12.49 6.24
CA SER A 237 -9.32 12.44 4.81
C SER A 237 -8.42 11.39 4.17
N ALA A 238 -8.96 10.57 3.28
CA ALA A 238 -8.24 9.42 2.74
C ALA A 238 -8.48 9.21 1.24
N MET A 239 -7.51 8.62 0.59
CA MET A 239 -7.67 7.93 -0.70
C MET A 239 -8.16 6.52 -0.39
N SER A 240 -9.49 6.35 -0.41
CA SER A 240 -10.18 5.13 -0.01
C SER A 240 -10.28 4.14 -1.16
N HIS A 241 -9.90 2.89 -0.93
CA HIS A 241 -10.13 1.79 -1.86
C HIS A 241 -10.61 0.53 -1.11
N ASP A 242 -11.36 -0.30 -1.82
CA ASP A 242 -11.89 -1.53 -1.26
C ASP A 242 -10.81 -2.63 -1.32
N ILE A 243 -9.98 -2.70 -0.27
CA ILE A 243 -8.87 -3.64 -0.16
C ILE A 243 -9.38 -5.08 -0.12
N GLN A 244 -10.53 -5.30 0.53
CA GLN A 244 -11.16 -6.61 0.55
C GLN A 244 -11.55 -7.07 -0.86
N ALA A 245 -12.12 -6.18 -1.69
CA ALA A 245 -12.43 -6.48 -3.10
C ALA A 245 -11.18 -6.77 -3.94
N ILE A 246 -10.04 -6.13 -3.64
CA ILE A 246 -8.75 -6.48 -4.25
C ILE A 246 -8.35 -7.91 -3.90
N GLY A 247 -8.47 -8.30 -2.63
CA GLY A 247 -8.23 -9.68 -2.17
C GLY A 247 -9.13 -10.70 -2.87
N GLU A 248 -10.43 -10.39 -3.00
CA GLU A 248 -11.37 -11.24 -3.73
C GLU A 248 -11.00 -11.39 -5.23
N LEU A 249 -10.58 -10.29 -5.89
CA LEU A 249 -10.11 -10.33 -7.27
C LEU A 249 -8.86 -11.19 -7.42
N ALA A 250 -7.89 -11.05 -6.50
CA ALA A 250 -6.67 -11.83 -6.49
C ALA A 250 -6.96 -13.33 -6.30
N ALA A 251 -7.87 -13.67 -5.38
CA ALA A 251 -8.32 -15.05 -5.18
C ALA A 251 -9.01 -15.61 -6.44
N ARG A 252 -9.91 -14.84 -7.08
CA ARG A 252 -10.55 -15.25 -8.34
C ARG A 252 -9.53 -15.48 -9.46
N ALA A 253 -8.53 -14.60 -9.58
CA ALA A 253 -7.46 -14.76 -10.56
C ALA A 253 -6.64 -16.05 -10.31
N VAL A 254 -6.31 -16.36 -9.05
CA VAL A 254 -5.65 -17.62 -8.68
C VAL A 254 -6.51 -18.83 -9.03
N ILE A 255 -7.80 -18.82 -8.68
CA ILE A 255 -8.73 -19.90 -8.98
C ILE A 255 -8.84 -20.14 -10.50
N GLU A 256 -8.91 -19.06 -11.29
CA GLU A 256 -8.94 -19.16 -12.74
C GLU A 256 -7.63 -19.70 -13.29
N LEU A 257 -6.48 -19.22 -12.80
CA LEU A 257 -5.16 -19.70 -13.17
C LEU A 257 -5.03 -21.20 -12.94
N LEU A 258 -5.43 -21.70 -11.77
CA LEU A 258 -5.37 -23.11 -11.42
C LEU A 258 -6.32 -23.96 -12.28
N LYS A 259 -7.53 -23.48 -12.57
CA LYS A 259 -8.54 -24.21 -13.35
C LYS A 259 -8.23 -24.26 -14.85
N ARG A 260 -7.69 -23.16 -15.40
CA ARG A 260 -7.53 -22.97 -16.86
C ARG A 260 -6.07 -22.96 -17.32
N GLY A 261 -5.12 -22.96 -16.38
CA GLY A 261 -3.69 -22.81 -16.66
C GLY A 261 -3.29 -21.37 -17.09
N ARG A 262 -4.24 -20.44 -17.10
CA ARG A 262 -4.03 -19.02 -17.46
C ARG A 262 -5.12 -18.15 -16.86
N THR A 263 -4.79 -16.89 -16.63
CA THR A 263 -5.71 -15.79 -16.37
C THR A 263 -5.12 -14.50 -16.96
N THR A 264 -5.87 -13.40 -16.93
CA THR A 264 -5.43 -12.08 -17.43
C THR A 264 -5.17 -11.14 -16.28
N ASN A 265 -4.64 -9.95 -16.58
CA ASN A 265 -4.59 -8.87 -15.61
C ASN A 265 -6.02 -8.37 -15.30
N HIS A 266 -6.25 -8.03 -14.04
CA HIS A 266 -7.51 -7.48 -13.56
C HIS A 266 -7.24 -6.12 -12.92
N GLU A 267 -7.94 -5.10 -13.39
CA GLU A 267 -7.91 -3.78 -12.77
C GLU A 267 -9.01 -3.72 -11.70
N ALA A 268 -8.62 -3.44 -10.47
CA ALA A 268 -9.54 -3.15 -9.38
C ALA A 268 -9.93 -1.66 -9.40
N ALA A 269 -10.98 -1.29 -8.69
CA ALA A 269 -11.41 0.10 -8.60
C ALA A 269 -10.27 0.98 -8.07
N MET A 270 -10.04 2.10 -8.75
CA MET A 270 -9.08 3.13 -8.30
C MET A 270 -9.54 3.72 -6.96
N ALA A 271 -8.58 4.05 -6.09
CA ALA A 271 -8.87 4.75 -4.85
C ALA A 271 -9.59 6.09 -5.09
N VAL A 272 -10.62 6.35 -4.31
CA VAL A 272 -11.41 7.57 -4.37
C VAL A 272 -11.15 8.46 -3.16
N LEU A 273 -11.13 9.77 -3.37
CA LEU A 273 -10.95 10.71 -2.28
C LEU A 273 -12.20 10.77 -1.39
N VAL A 274 -12.01 10.52 -0.10
CA VAL A 274 -13.01 10.71 0.95
C VAL A 274 -12.54 11.85 1.86
N THR A 275 -13.16 13.01 1.74
CA THR A 275 -12.82 14.19 2.56
C THR A 275 -13.47 14.10 3.93
N ARG A 276 -12.69 14.40 4.98
CA ARG A 276 -13.13 14.47 6.38
C ARG A 276 -12.57 15.72 7.06
N GLY A 277 -12.27 15.63 8.34
CA GLY A 277 -11.85 16.76 9.17
C GLY A 277 -10.37 17.13 9.11
N SER A 278 -9.53 16.41 8.39
CA SER A 278 -8.08 16.60 8.42
C SER A 278 -7.52 17.41 7.25
N THR A 279 -8.36 17.89 6.33
CA THR A 279 -7.93 18.76 5.21
C THR A 279 -8.76 20.03 5.16
N ALA A 280 -8.09 21.19 5.01
CA ALA A 280 -8.69 22.51 4.89
C ALA A 280 -7.78 23.43 4.04
N PRO A 281 -8.23 24.61 3.63
CA PRO A 281 -7.32 25.59 3.02
C PRO A 281 -6.12 25.91 3.93
N PRO A 282 -4.91 26.12 3.36
CA PRO A 282 -3.73 26.46 4.15
C PRO A 282 -3.94 27.78 4.91
N PRO A 283 -3.20 28.01 6.01
CA PRO A 283 -3.26 29.28 6.71
C PRO A 283 -2.90 30.43 5.76
N SER A 284 -3.64 31.56 5.88
CA SER A 284 -3.30 32.73 5.11
C SER A 284 -1.85 33.15 5.39
N PRO A 285 -1.05 33.50 4.38
CA PRO A 285 0.26 34.07 4.65
C PRO A 285 0.10 35.21 5.63
N ALA A 286 0.70 35.12 6.82
CA ALA A 286 0.72 36.24 7.74
C ALA A 286 1.26 37.43 6.97
N ALA A 287 0.50 38.55 6.92
CA ALA A 287 1.01 39.77 6.37
C ALA A 287 2.33 40.07 7.08
N LYS A 288 3.46 39.99 6.32
CA LYS A 288 4.74 40.40 6.91
C LYS A 288 4.57 41.82 7.42
N PRO A 289 4.96 42.12 8.67
CA PRO A 289 4.85 43.44 9.25
C PRO A 289 5.65 44.46 8.45
#